data_9cd11442a87e486c61c62c7390689f74
#
_entry.id   9cd11442a87e486c61c62c7390689f74
#
_cell.length_a   1.000
_cell.length_b   1.000
_cell.length_c   1.000
_cell.angle_alpha   90.00
_cell.angle_beta   90.00
_cell.angle_gamma   90.00
#
_symmetry.space_group_name_H-M   'P 1'
#
loop_
_entity.id
_entity.type
_entity.pdbx_description
1 polymer ?
#
loop_
_entity_poly.entity_id
_entity_poly.type
_entity_poly.pdbx_seq_one_letter_code
_entity_poly.pdbx_strand_id
1 'polypeptide(L)'
;MKIIGIHLGWPWVDELIAMCYKHNNVYMCGDAYAPKHWPASYVHYINTFGQDKVLFGTDWPIYGPERGIGDIEELNLRPEARRKLYRDNALELFKLAGRDSVTEKSDREAVAS
;
A
#
# COMPACT_ATOMS: atom_id res chain seq x y z
N MET A 1 -10.09 6.63 -13.68
CA MET A 1 -9.02 5.61 -13.78
C MET A 1 -8.09 5.72 -12.58
N LYS A 2 -7.71 4.60 -12.01
CA LYS A 2 -6.73 4.52 -10.92
C LYS A 2 -5.39 4.09 -11.48
N ILE A 3 -4.32 4.76 -11.08
CA ILE A 3 -2.96 4.49 -11.55
C ILE A 3 -2.11 4.09 -10.34
N ILE A 4 -1.44 2.95 -10.43
CA ILE A 4 -0.55 2.48 -9.38
C ILE A 4 0.86 2.40 -9.93
N GLY A 5 1.76 3.25 -9.42
CA GLY A 5 3.18 3.17 -9.75
C GLY A 5 3.83 2.06 -8.93
N ILE A 6 4.29 1.02 -9.60
CA ILE A 6 4.92 -0.14 -8.96
C ILE A 6 6.42 0.08 -8.75
N HIS A 7 7.04 -0.79 -7.97
CA HIS A 7 8.50 -0.76 -7.70
C HIS A 7 8.93 0.59 -7.13
N LEU A 8 8.08 1.21 -6.29
CA LEU A 8 8.18 2.57 -5.72
C LEU A 8 8.63 3.65 -6.71
N GLY A 9 8.48 3.37 -8.00
CA GLY A 9 8.88 4.32 -9.05
C GLY A 9 10.38 4.40 -9.28
N TRP A 10 11.14 3.45 -8.76
CA TRP A 10 12.60 3.44 -8.87
C TRP A 10 13.08 3.66 -10.32
N PRO A 11 14.08 4.53 -10.58
CA PRO A 11 14.82 5.34 -9.59
C PRO A 11 14.22 6.72 -9.30
N TRP A 12 13.00 7.01 -9.77
CA TRP A 12 12.34 8.31 -9.61
C TRP A 12 11.31 8.27 -8.48
N VAL A 13 11.73 7.85 -7.29
CA VAL A 13 10.82 7.68 -6.15
C VAL A 13 10.18 9.00 -5.74
N ASP A 14 10.97 10.06 -5.64
CA ASP A 14 10.47 11.37 -5.19
C ASP A 14 9.50 11.98 -6.21
N GLU A 15 9.74 11.76 -7.49
CA GLU A 15 8.84 12.21 -8.57
C GLU A 15 7.51 11.48 -8.49
N LEU A 16 7.52 10.18 -8.21
CA LEU A 16 6.27 9.43 -8.03
C LEU A 16 5.52 9.90 -6.78
N ILE A 17 6.22 10.17 -5.69
CA ILE A 17 5.62 10.74 -4.49
C ILE A 17 4.91 12.07 -4.83
N ALA A 18 5.57 12.92 -5.61
CA ALA A 18 4.98 14.19 -6.02
C ALA A 18 3.70 13.99 -6.85
N MET A 19 3.70 12.99 -7.73
CA MET A 19 2.52 12.66 -8.53
C MET A 19 1.38 12.14 -7.66
N CYS A 20 1.68 11.31 -6.68
CA CYS A 20 0.68 10.82 -5.73
C CYS A 20 0.09 11.96 -4.90
N TYR A 21 0.92 12.90 -4.51
CA TYR A 21 0.49 14.07 -3.76
C TYR A 21 -0.42 14.97 -4.59
N LYS A 22 -0.05 15.17 -5.85
CA LYS A 22 -0.76 16.09 -6.74
C LYS A 22 -2.07 15.52 -7.28
N HIS A 23 -2.12 14.23 -7.57
CA HIS A 23 -3.24 13.60 -8.25
C HIS A 23 -3.95 12.57 -7.35
N ASN A 24 -5.25 12.75 -7.16
CA ASN A 24 -6.04 11.89 -6.29
C ASN A 24 -6.11 10.44 -6.78
N ASN A 25 -5.92 10.22 -8.06
CA ASN A 25 -6.03 8.89 -8.67
C ASN A 25 -4.70 8.16 -8.83
N VAL A 26 -3.60 8.72 -8.33
CA VAL A 26 -2.28 8.11 -8.41
C VAL A 26 -1.88 7.55 -7.05
N TYR A 27 -1.45 6.30 -7.06
CA TYR A 27 -1.04 5.52 -5.89
C TYR A 27 0.33 4.92 -6.16
N MET A 28 0.98 4.37 -5.13
CA MET A 28 2.26 3.71 -5.33
C MET A 28 2.35 2.44 -4.50
N CYS A 29 3.21 1.53 -4.95
CA CYS A 29 3.47 0.26 -4.28
C CYS A 29 4.98 0.04 -4.21
N GLY A 30 5.48 -0.36 -3.06
CA GLY A 30 6.91 -0.57 -2.84
C GLY A 30 7.37 -2.01 -3.10
N ASP A 31 6.70 -2.70 -4.00
CA ASP A 31 7.03 -4.08 -4.35
C ASP A 31 8.41 -4.20 -5.01
N ALA A 32 8.94 -5.41 -5.03
CA ALA A 32 10.25 -5.80 -5.56
C ALA A 32 11.46 -5.32 -4.76
N TYR A 33 11.33 -4.27 -3.96
CA TYR A 33 12.41 -3.75 -3.11
C TYR A 33 12.08 -3.98 -1.65
N ALA A 34 12.91 -4.76 -0.95
CA ALA A 34 12.66 -5.06 0.46
C ALA A 34 12.60 -3.76 1.29
N PRO A 35 11.67 -3.66 2.23
CA PRO A 35 11.45 -2.40 2.95
C PRO A 35 12.67 -1.83 3.66
N LYS A 36 13.61 -2.67 4.08
CA LYS A 36 14.85 -2.18 4.68
C LYS A 36 15.69 -1.33 3.73
N HIS A 37 15.45 -1.44 2.43
CA HIS A 37 16.15 -0.67 1.39
C HIS A 37 15.36 0.54 0.89
N TRP A 38 14.17 0.78 1.42
CA TRP A 38 13.35 1.90 1.00
C TRP A 38 14.01 3.24 1.35
N PRO A 39 13.98 4.23 0.44
CA PRO A 39 14.49 5.55 0.75
C PRO A 39 13.75 6.19 1.93
N ALA A 40 14.46 7.02 2.69
CA ALA A 40 13.88 7.71 3.84
C ALA A 40 12.69 8.58 3.45
N SER A 41 12.71 9.20 2.28
CA SER A 41 11.59 10.02 1.79
C SER A 41 10.31 9.19 1.60
N TYR A 42 10.46 7.96 1.11
CA TYR A 42 9.34 7.06 0.91
C TYR A 42 8.75 6.61 2.26
N VAL A 43 9.61 6.23 3.20
CA VAL A 43 9.17 5.84 4.54
C VAL A 43 8.46 7.00 5.24
N HIS A 44 9.01 8.20 5.13
CA HIS A 44 8.39 9.39 5.68
C HIS A 44 7.00 9.65 5.06
N TYR A 45 6.90 9.52 3.75
CA TYR A 45 5.64 9.68 3.04
C TYR A 45 4.57 8.69 3.55
N ILE A 46 4.93 7.41 3.64
CA ILE A 46 4.03 6.36 4.16
C ILE A 46 3.54 6.71 5.57
N ASN A 47 4.44 7.22 6.41
CA ASN A 47 4.14 7.44 7.82
C ASN A 47 3.36 8.74 8.09
N THR A 48 3.32 9.63 7.13
CA THR A 48 2.75 10.97 7.32
C THR A 48 1.67 11.29 6.29
N PHE A 49 1.98 12.13 5.32
CA PHE A 49 0.98 12.67 4.40
C PHE A 49 0.59 11.72 3.26
N GLY A 50 1.28 10.61 3.10
CA GLY A 50 0.97 9.60 2.10
C GLY A 50 0.31 8.35 2.64
N GLN A 51 -0.24 8.39 3.85
CA GLN A 51 -0.81 7.21 4.51
C GLN A 51 -1.88 6.51 3.66
N ASP A 52 -2.65 7.24 2.87
CA ASP A 52 -3.74 6.67 2.06
C ASP A 52 -3.32 6.30 0.64
N LYS A 53 -2.05 6.44 0.30
CA LYS A 53 -1.57 6.36 -1.09
C LYS A 53 -0.68 5.17 -1.39
N VAL A 54 -0.22 4.45 -0.39
CA VAL A 54 0.80 3.42 -0.58
C VAL A 54 0.23 2.04 -0.28
N LEU A 55 0.48 1.11 -1.20
CA LEU A 55 0.04 -0.28 -1.09
C LEU A 55 1.21 -1.18 -0.73
N PHE A 56 0.90 -2.27 -0.03
CA PHE A 56 1.87 -3.31 0.29
C PHE A 56 1.90 -4.35 -0.83
N GLY A 57 3.12 -4.76 -1.22
CA GLY A 57 3.33 -5.83 -2.16
C GLY A 57 4.78 -6.26 -2.10
N THR A 58 5.06 -7.48 -2.53
CA THR A 58 6.40 -8.06 -2.50
C THR A 58 6.96 -8.39 -3.88
N ASP A 59 6.07 -8.49 -4.88
CA ASP A 59 6.43 -8.94 -6.22
C ASP A 59 7.03 -10.36 -6.16
N TRP A 60 6.30 -11.27 -5.49
CA TRP A 60 6.71 -12.67 -5.41
C TRP A 60 7.08 -13.21 -6.81
N PRO A 61 8.20 -13.91 -7.02
CA PRO A 61 9.08 -14.49 -5.99
C PRO A 61 10.32 -13.66 -5.65
N ILE A 62 10.33 -12.36 -5.92
CA ILE A 62 11.48 -11.49 -5.61
C ILE A 62 11.82 -11.58 -4.12
N TYR A 63 10.78 -11.43 -3.26
CA TYR A 63 10.91 -11.78 -1.84
C TYR A 63 9.53 -12.16 -1.30
N GLY A 64 9.50 -12.83 -0.15
CA GLY A 64 8.24 -13.31 0.44
C GLY A 64 7.57 -12.28 1.33
N PRO A 65 6.25 -12.43 1.57
CA PRO A 65 5.51 -11.53 2.46
C PRO A 65 6.07 -11.50 3.89
N GLU A 66 6.56 -12.61 4.39
CA GLU A 66 7.13 -12.69 5.74
C GLU A 66 8.31 -11.75 5.91
N ARG A 67 9.19 -11.70 4.93
CA ARG A 67 10.32 -10.77 4.94
C ARG A 67 9.84 -9.33 4.84
N GLY A 68 8.89 -9.08 3.96
CA GLY A 68 8.33 -7.74 3.79
C GLY A 68 7.73 -7.20 5.10
N ILE A 69 6.93 -8.02 5.76
CA ILE A 69 6.31 -7.66 7.04
C ILE A 69 7.38 -7.44 8.11
N GLY A 70 8.37 -8.34 8.20
CA GLY A 70 9.45 -8.20 9.16
C GLY A 70 10.22 -6.89 9.00
N ASP A 71 10.58 -6.54 7.77
CA ASP A 71 11.28 -5.30 7.49
C ASP A 71 10.42 -4.07 7.82
N ILE A 72 9.12 -4.11 7.52
CA ILE A 72 8.20 -3.01 7.80
C ILE A 72 8.04 -2.79 9.30
N GLU A 73 7.97 -3.86 10.09
CA GLU A 73 7.87 -3.73 11.54
C GLU A 73 9.08 -2.99 12.14
N GLU A 74 10.24 -3.12 11.54
CA GLU A 74 11.45 -2.42 11.95
C GLU A 74 11.44 -0.93 11.61
N LEU A 75 10.54 -0.48 10.73
CA LEU A 75 10.44 0.94 10.37
C LEU A 75 9.76 1.79 11.44
N ASN A 76 9.11 1.16 12.41
CA ASN A 76 8.40 1.82 13.50
C ASN A 76 7.37 2.83 12.99
N LEU A 77 6.57 2.43 12.03
CA LEU A 77 5.50 3.27 11.51
C LEU A 77 4.43 3.52 12.57
N ARG A 78 3.74 4.64 12.44
CA ARG A 78 2.56 4.91 13.27
C ARG A 78 1.55 3.78 13.06
N PRO A 79 0.81 3.35 14.11
CA PRO A 79 -0.11 2.22 13.97
C PRO A 79 -1.14 2.36 12.84
N GLU A 80 -1.68 3.55 12.65
CA GLU A 80 -2.64 3.82 11.58
C GLU A 80 -1.99 3.76 10.20
N ALA A 81 -0.77 4.28 10.05
CA ALA A 81 -0.03 4.21 8.79
C ALA A 81 0.30 2.76 8.43
N ARG A 82 0.71 1.98 9.41
CA ARG A 82 1.01 0.56 9.23
C ARG A 82 -0.22 -0.24 8.79
N ARG A 83 -1.36 -0.03 9.45
CA ARG A 83 -2.60 -0.70 9.10
C ARG A 83 -3.06 -0.34 7.69
N LYS A 84 -2.96 0.92 7.31
CA LYS A 84 -3.31 1.37 5.97
C LYS A 84 -2.41 0.76 4.92
N LEU A 85 -1.10 0.73 5.18
CA LEU A 85 -0.13 0.11 4.26
C LEU A 85 -0.43 -1.37 4.05
N TYR A 86 -0.67 -2.12 5.13
CA TYR A 86 -0.88 -3.56 5.04
C TYR A 86 -2.22 -3.95 4.42
N ARG A 87 -3.25 -3.15 4.64
CA ARG A 87 -4.60 -3.62 4.35
C ARG A 87 -5.56 -2.54 3.85
N ASP A 88 -5.72 -1.45 4.61
CA ASP A 88 -6.83 -0.53 4.40
C ASP A 88 -6.80 0.15 3.04
N ASN A 89 -5.61 0.52 2.55
CA ASN A 89 -5.48 1.18 1.26
C ASN A 89 -5.88 0.27 0.10
N ALA A 90 -5.49 -0.99 0.15
CA ALA A 90 -5.89 -1.95 -0.88
C ALA A 90 -7.39 -2.21 -0.84
N LEU A 91 -7.97 -2.33 0.35
CA LEU A 91 -9.42 -2.50 0.49
C LEU A 91 -10.16 -1.33 -0.12
N GLU A 92 -9.76 -0.11 0.18
CA GLU A 92 -10.40 1.08 -0.33
C GLU A 92 -10.27 1.19 -1.84
N LEU A 93 -9.07 0.94 -2.37
CA LEU A 93 -8.81 1.04 -3.80
C LEU A 93 -9.57 0.00 -4.61
N PHE A 94 -9.52 -1.26 -4.19
CA PHE A 94 -10.14 -2.37 -4.92
C PHE A 94 -11.63 -2.51 -4.63
N LYS A 95 -12.11 -2.02 -3.52
CA LYS A 95 -13.52 -1.86 -3.21
C LYS A 95 -14.24 -1.07 -4.31
N LEU A 96 -13.60 -0.01 -4.80
CA LEU A 96 -14.13 0.81 -5.88
C LEU A 96 -14.23 0.07 -7.21
N ALA A 97 -13.60 -1.11 -7.33
CA ALA A 97 -13.73 -1.97 -8.49
C ALA A 97 -14.84 -3.03 -8.34
N GLY A 98 -15.77 -2.84 -7.41
CA GLY A 98 -16.92 -3.74 -7.22
C GLY A 98 -16.71 -4.82 -6.17
N ARG A 99 -15.55 -4.89 -5.57
CA ARG A 99 -15.24 -5.91 -4.58
C ARG A 99 -16.01 -5.73 -3.26
N ASP A 100 -16.43 -4.52 -3.01
CA ASP A 100 -17.20 -4.13 -1.85
C ASP A 100 -18.52 -4.89 -1.73
N SER A 101 -19.25 -4.98 -2.85
CA SER A 101 -20.55 -5.68 -2.88
C SER A 101 -20.39 -7.17 -2.59
N VAL A 102 -19.27 -7.77 -2.99
CA VAL A 102 -18.98 -9.19 -2.70
C VAL A 102 -18.70 -9.36 -1.21
N THR A 103 -17.91 -8.49 -0.62
CA THR A 103 -17.57 -8.54 0.80
C THR A 103 -18.80 -8.33 1.66
N GLU A 104 -19.61 -7.34 1.35
CA GLU A 104 -20.86 -7.06 2.08
C GLU A 104 -21.81 -8.23 2.02
N LYS A 105 -21.94 -8.86 0.86
CA LYS A 105 -22.79 -10.03 0.68
C LYS A 105 -22.33 -11.19 1.56
N SER A 106 -21.03 -11.46 1.58
CA SER A 106 -20.46 -12.51 2.41
C SER A 106 -20.69 -12.25 3.89
N ASP A 107 -20.52 -11.02 4.33
CA ASP A 107 -20.76 -10.62 5.72
C ASP A 107 -22.23 -10.79 6.11
N ARG A 108 -23.16 -10.41 5.22
CA ARG A 108 -24.58 -10.59 5.46
C ARG A 108 -24.96 -12.07 5.55
N GLU A 109 -24.40 -12.90 4.67
CA GLU A 109 -24.65 -14.34 4.70
C GLU A 109 -24.12 -14.97 5.98
N ALA A 110 -22.95 -14.52 6.44
CA ALA A 110 -22.36 -15.00 7.69
C ALA A 110 -23.23 -14.61 8.90
N VAL A 111 -23.79 -13.41 8.90
CA VAL A 111 -24.67 -12.94 9.97
C VAL A 111 -26.01 -13.64 9.92
N ALA A 112 -26.53 -13.94 8.74
CA ALA A 112 -27.83 -14.59 8.55
C ALA A 112 -27.81 -16.08 8.88
N SER A 113 -26.65 -16.70 8.82
CA SER A 113 -26.48 -18.12 9.11
C SER A 113 -26.19 -18.37 10.57
#